data_445532fbe8580c18b9a8a612865ea4a9
#
_entry.id   445532fbe8580c18b9a8a612865ea4a9
#
_cell.length_a   1.000
_cell.length_b   1.000
_cell.length_c   1.000
_cell.angle_alpha   90.00
_cell.angle_beta   90.00
_cell.angle_gamma   90.00
#
_symmetry.space_group_name_H-M   'P 1'
#
loop_
_entity.id
_entity.type
_entity.pdbx_description
1 polymer ?
#
loop_
_entity_poly.entity_id
_entity_poly.type
_entity_poly.pdbx_seq_one_letter_code
_entity_poly.pdbx_strand_id
1 'polypeptide(L)'
;MYRIEITDRAKKEIAAFKRSDIASYKKIAKLLSELQQHPRIGTGHPEPLSHGNDQLYSRRINKKDRLIYKIIDEVVTVLVLTTKGHYEDK
;
A
#
# COMPACT_ATOMS: atom_id res chain seq x y z
N MET A 1 0.25 4.06 -16.82
CA MET A 1 -0.17 3.13 -15.78
C MET A 1 1.05 2.57 -15.05
N TYR A 2 0.98 2.50 -13.74
CA TYR A 2 2.08 1.98 -12.94
C TYR A 2 2.01 0.46 -12.82
N ARG A 3 3.16 -0.19 -12.90
CA ARG A 3 3.26 -1.61 -12.59
C ARG A 3 3.22 -1.77 -11.07
N ILE A 4 2.52 -2.78 -10.59
CA ILE A 4 2.46 -3.07 -9.16
C ILE A 4 3.32 -4.29 -8.88
N GLU A 5 4.33 -4.10 -8.02
CA GLU A 5 5.16 -5.20 -7.53
C GLU A 5 4.94 -5.34 -6.05
N ILE A 6 4.87 -6.57 -5.58
CA ILE A 6 4.53 -6.88 -4.21
C ILE A 6 5.64 -7.73 -3.61
N THR A 7 6.18 -7.28 -2.47
CA THR A 7 7.23 -8.04 -1.79
C THR A 7 6.69 -9.38 -1.29
N ASP A 8 7.59 -10.33 -1.06
CA ASP A 8 7.19 -11.61 -0.49
C ASP A 8 6.48 -11.42 0.85
N ARG A 9 6.98 -10.50 1.67
CA ARG A 9 6.34 -10.19 2.95
C ARG A 9 4.89 -9.76 2.74
N ALA A 10 4.67 -8.81 1.85
CA ALA A 10 3.33 -8.31 1.60
C ALA A 10 2.43 -9.39 1.02
N LYS A 11 2.95 -10.26 0.15
CA LYS A 11 2.16 -11.36 -0.40
C LYS A 11 1.66 -12.29 0.69
N LYS A 12 2.51 -12.62 1.66
CA LYS A 12 2.10 -13.48 2.77
C LYS A 12 1.05 -12.80 3.64
N GLU A 13 1.22 -11.51 3.88
CA GLU A 13 0.25 -10.75 4.66
C GLU A 13 -1.11 -10.71 3.98
N ILE A 14 -1.11 -10.48 2.67
CA ILE A 14 -2.35 -10.43 1.90
C ILE A 14 -3.05 -11.78 1.94
N ALA A 15 -2.30 -12.87 1.81
CA ALA A 15 -2.87 -14.21 1.89
C ALA A 15 -3.50 -14.45 3.26
N ALA A 16 -2.89 -13.95 4.33
CA ALA A 16 -3.45 -14.07 5.67
C ALA A 16 -4.76 -13.30 5.80
N PHE A 17 -4.82 -12.08 5.26
CA PHE A 17 -6.06 -11.30 5.26
C PHE A 17 -7.17 -12.06 4.53
N LYS A 18 -6.83 -12.66 3.39
CA LYS A 18 -7.83 -13.39 2.62
C LYS A 18 -8.47 -14.51 3.43
N ARG A 19 -7.70 -15.13 4.33
CA ARG A 19 -8.20 -16.22 5.14
C ARG A 19 -8.97 -15.75 6.38
N SER A 20 -8.54 -14.64 6.98
CA SER A 20 -9.05 -14.28 8.30
C SER A 20 -9.78 -12.94 8.37
N ASP A 21 -9.68 -12.10 7.33
CA ASP A 21 -10.28 -10.77 7.37
C ASP A 21 -10.62 -10.36 5.94
N ILE A 22 -11.73 -10.89 5.45
CA ILE A 22 -12.08 -10.70 4.04
C ILE A 22 -12.37 -9.23 3.71
N ALA A 23 -12.87 -8.47 4.68
CA ALA A 23 -13.15 -7.05 4.44
C ALA A 23 -11.86 -6.29 4.16
N SER A 24 -10.81 -6.54 4.95
CA SER A 24 -9.51 -5.91 4.73
C SER A 24 -8.89 -6.40 3.42
N TYR A 25 -9.05 -7.68 3.11
CA TYR A 25 -8.55 -8.22 1.85
C TYR A 25 -9.17 -7.48 0.65
N LYS A 26 -10.49 -7.28 0.69
CA LYS A 26 -11.19 -6.58 -0.39
C LYS A 26 -10.72 -5.13 -0.49
N LYS A 27 -10.49 -4.49 0.65
CA LYS A 27 -9.98 -3.13 0.65
C LYS A 27 -8.59 -3.06 0.02
N ILE A 28 -7.73 -4.02 0.36
CA ILE A 28 -6.39 -4.09 -0.23
C ILE A 28 -6.48 -4.24 -1.74
N ALA A 29 -7.35 -5.12 -2.23
CA ALA A 29 -7.51 -5.31 -3.66
C ALA A 29 -7.92 -4.01 -4.35
N LYS A 30 -8.83 -3.27 -3.74
CA LYS A 30 -9.25 -1.98 -4.28
C LYS A 30 -8.10 -0.99 -4.31
N LEU A 31 -7.32 -0.93 -3.21
CA LEU A 31 -6.19 -0.02 -3.15
C LEU A 31 -5.14 -0.35 -4.21
N LEU A 32 -4.84 -1.63 -4.40
CA LEU A 32 -3.87 -2.03 -5.41
C LEU A 32 -4.33 -1.64 -6.81
N SER A 33 -5.61 -1.79 -7.08
CA SER A 33 -6.16 -1.39 -8.36
C SER A 33 -5.99 0.12 -8.59
N GLU A 34 -6.25 0.92 -7.56
CA GLU A 34 -6.10 2.37 -7.67
C GLU A 34 -4.64 2.78 -7.86
N LEU A 35 -3.71 2.07 -7.22
CA LEU A 35 -2.30 2.42 -7.32
C LEU A 35 -1.78 2.36 -8.76
N GLN A 36 -2.38 1.53 -9.59
CA GLN A 36 -1.98 1.44 -10.98
C GLN A 36 -2.20 2.76 -11.72
N GLN A 37 -3.24 3.49 -11.35
CA GLN A 37 -3.60 4.73 -12.03
C GLN A 37 -3.16 5.96 -11.24
N HIS A 38 -3.31 5.91 -9.93
CA HIS A 38 -3.14 7.10 -9.08
C HIS A 38 -2.40 6.74 -7.80
N PRO A 39 -1.06 6.61 -7.86
CA PRO A 39 -0.34 6.20 -6.64
C PRO A 39 -0.29 7.27 -5.56
N ARG A 40 -0.62 8.51 -5.86
CA ARG A 40 -0.51 9.60 -4.88
C ARG A 40 -1.85 10.12 -4.38
N ILE A 41 -2.96 9.73 -4.99
CA ILE A 41 -4.29 10.19 -4.58
C ILE A 41 -5.24 9.02 -4.59
N GLY A 42 -6.35 9.16 -3.88
CA GLY A 42 -7.41 8.16 -3.92
C GLY A 42 -7.84 7.69 -2.54
N THR A 43 -8.39 6.48 -2.51
CA THR A 43 -8.96 5.87 -1.32
C THR A 43 -7.89 5.58 -0.26
N GLY A 44 -8.28 5.67 1.01
CA GLY A 44 -7.41 5.29 2.11
C GLY A 44 -6.47 6.38 2.58
N HIS A 45 -6.72 7.62 2.22
CA HIS A 45 -5.91 8.76 2.65
C HIS A 45 -4.43 8.56 2.35
N PRO A 46 -4.03 8.55 1.06
CA PRO A 46 -2.62 8.42 0.72
C PRO A 46 -1.81 9.53 1.39
N GLU A 47 -0.77 9.13 2.11
CA GLU A 47 0.09 10.08 2.83
C GLU A 47 1.55 9.78 2.58
N PRO A 48 2.36 10.80 2.28
CA PRO A 48 3.80 10.57 2.23
C PRO A 48 4.33 10.32 3.63
N LEU A 49 5.24 9.36 3.75
CA LEU A 49 5.76 8.95 5.05
C LEU A 49 7.10 9.59 5.38
N SER A 50 7.81 10.09 4.39
CA SER A 50 9.10 10.70 4.64
C SER A 50 9.22 11.99 3.88
N HIS A 51 10.12 12.83 4.35
CA HIS A 51 10.47 14.04 3.66
C HIS A 51 11.63 13.76 2.72
N GLY A 52 11.69 14.48 1.63
CA GLY A 52 12.78 14.32 0.69
C GLY A 52 12.41 13.39 -0.45
N ASN A 53 13.32 12.52 -0.84
CA ASN A 53 13.21 11.82 -2.12
C ASN A 53 12.61 10.43 -2.08
N ASP A 54 12.22 9.94 -0.91
CA ASP A 54 11.94 8.52 -0.79
C ASP A 54 10.67 8.07 -1.49
N GLN A 55 9.70 8.89 -1.67
CA GLN A 55 8.47 8.50 -2.33
C GLN A 55 7.73 7.39 -1.59
N LEU A 56 7.91 7.33 -0.27
CA LEU A 56 7.21 6.35 0.55
C LEU A 56 5.85 6.89 0.94
N TYR A 57 4.84 6.08 0.75
CA TYR A 57 3.46 6.47 1.04
C TYR A 57 2.76 5.39 1.83
N SER A 58 1.69 5.77 2.51
CA SER A 58 0.81 4.81 3.17
C SER A 58 -0.63 5.08 2.78
N ARG A 59 -1.44 4.03 2.80
CA ARG A 59 -2.88 4.14 2.68
C ARG A 59 -3.53 3.28 3.75
N ARG A 60 -4.63 3.75 4.29
CA ARG A 60 -5.35 3.02 5.34
C ARG A 60 -6.06 1.81 4.76
N ILE A 61 -5.88 0.66 5.41
CA ILE A 61 -6.63 -0.55 5.09
C ILE A 61 -7.80 -0.69 6.05
N ASN A 62 -7.49 -0.59 7.34
CA ASN A 62 -8.48 -0.65 8.41
C ASN A 62 -7.98 0.22 9.57
N LYS A 63 -8.57 0.07 10.75
CA LYS A 63 -8.23 0.94 11.87
C LYS A 63 -6.77 0.83 12.32
N LYS A 64 -6.16 -0.33 12.12
CA LYS A 64 -4.80 -0.54 12.61
C LYS A 64 -3.76 -0.79 11.55
N ASP A 65 -4.16 -1.21 10.36
CA ASP A 65 -3.20 -1.62 9.33
C ASP A 65 -3.11 -0.60 8.20
N ARG A 66 -1.89 -0.43 7.71
CA ARG A 66 -1.60 0.47 6.60
C ARG A 66 -0.89 -0.30 5.49
N LEU A 67 -1.23 0.03 4.27
CA LEU A 67 -0.48 -0.41 3.10
C LEU A 67 0.66 0.57 2.92
N ILE A 68 1.90 0.08 3.02
CA ILE A 68 3.10 0.90 2.81
C ILE A 68 3.68 0.57 1.46
N TYR A 69 3.91 1.60 0.64
CA TYR A 69 4.42 1.38 -0.70
C TYR A 69 5.39 2.48 -1.09
N LYS A 70 6.22 2.17 -2.07
CA LYS A 70 7.19 3.11 -2.62
C LYS A 70 6.88 3.35 -4.09
N ILE A 71 6.90 4.61 -4.49
CA ILE A 71 6.67 4.98 -5.90
C ILE A 71 8.02 5.19 -6.54
N ILE A 72 8.27 4.45 -7.62
CA ILE A 72 9.53 4.54 -8.36
C ILE A 72 9.20 5.03 -9.75
N ASP A 73 9.25 6.35 -9.91
CA ASP A 73 8.80 6.98 -11.15
C ASP A 73 9.65 6.62 -12.36
N GLU A 74 10.95 6.43 -12.18
CA GLU A 74 11.85 6.15 -13.29
C GLU A 74 11.46 4.89 -14.06
N VAL A 75 10.86 3.93 -13.36
CA VAL A 75 10.43 2.69 -14.00
C VAL A 75 8.92 2.50 -13.92
N VAL A 76 8.21 3.55 -13.59
CA VAL A 76 6.75 3.59 -13.54
C VAL A 76 6.21 2.40 -12.74
N THR A 77 6.76 2.21 -11.54
CA THR A 77 6.46 1.05 -10.70
C THR A 77 6.09 1.51 -9.30
N VAL A 78 5.13 0.81 -8.69
CA VAL A 78 4.80 0.94 -7.29
C VAL A 78 5.18 -0.37 -6.62
N LEU A 79 6.06 -0.28 -5.62
CA LEU A 79 6.51 -1.45 -4.87
C LEU A 79 5.77 -1.48 -3.53
N VAL A 80 4.94 -2.50 -3.33
CA VAL A 80 4.18 -2.68 -2.09
C VAL A 80 5.07 -3.40 -1.09
N LEU A 81 5.42 -2.71 -0.02
CA LEU A 81 6.37 -3.22 0.97
C LEU A 81 5.71 -4.07 2.03
N THR A 82 4.56 -3.63 2.54
CA THR A 82 3.84 -4.36 3.57
C THR A 82 2.40 -3.88 3.61
N THR A 83 1.51 -4.76 4.08
CA THR A 83 0.12 -4.41 4.34
C THR A 83 -0.18 -4.37 5.83
N LYS A 84 0.85 -4.49 6.66
CA LYS A 84 0.71 -4.45 8.11
C LYS A 84 1.51 -3.31 8.71
N GLY A 85 1.67 -2.24 7.94
CA GLY A 85 2.32 -1.04 8.45
C GLY A 85 1.46 -0.39 9.52
N HIS A 86 2.12 0.27 10.45
CA HIS A 86 1.43 1.02 11.49
C HIS A 86 1.77 2.48 11.34
N TYR A 87 0.77 3.30 11.58
CA TYR A 87 1.02 4.72 11.60
C TYR A 87 1.71 5.06 12.91
N GLU A 88 2.91 5.58 12.79
CA GLU A 88 3.67 5.99 13.96
C GLU A 88 3.33 7.43 14.27
N ASP A 89 2.49 7.61 15.23
CA ASP A 89 2.06 8.94 15.63
C ASP A 89 2.94 9.43 16.76
N LYS A 90 3.98 10.09 16.41
CA LYS A 90 4.92 10.59 17.39
C LYS A 90 4.60 11.98 17.87
#